data_0c52ae34bd4b1a283b27ad45a8b81e85
#
_entry.id   0c52ae34bd4b1a283b27ad45a8b81e85
#
_cell.length_a   1.000
_cell.length_b   1.000
_cell.length_c   1.000
_cell.angle_alpha   90.00
_cell.angle_beta   90.00
_cell.angle_gamma   90.00
#
_symmetry.space_group_name_H-M   'P 1'
#
loop_
_entity.id
_entity.type
_entity.pdbx_description
1 polymer ?
#
loop_
_entity_poly.entity_id
_entity_poly.type
_entity_poly.pdbx_seq_one_letter_code
_entity_poly.pdbx_strand_id
1 'polypeptide(L)'
;GAYCVYFGASNFSARAFASNFDDLELAINYAKIRGVKTNLTLNTLIKNDEFEDAYNLAKKAYELGIDAIIVQDLGLATRLIKDFPDLPIHASTQMSIHNLQGTLKLQNLGFKRVVLARELCANEIEYICQNSNVEIECFIHGALCISYSGQCLFSSLVGGRSGNRGKCA
;
A
#
# COMPACT_ATOMS: atom_id res chain seq x y z
N GLY A 1 -18.13 2.41 13.36
CA GLY A 1 -17.61 1.48 12.35
C GLY A 1 -16.37 2.03 11.65
N ALA A 2 -15.71 1.24 10.83
CA ALA A 2 -14.55 1.70 10.06
C ALA A 2 -14.99 2.67 8.96
N TYR A 3 -14.22 3.73 8.73
CA TYR A 3 -14.42 4.64 7.60
C TYR A 3 -13.87 4.04 6.29
N CYS A 4 -12.76 3.33 6.40
CA CYS A 4 -12.08 2.68 5.29
C CYS A 4 -11.53 1.32 5.74
N VAL A 5 -11.52 0.36 4.85
CA VAL A 5 -10.85 -0.93 5.03
C VAL A 5 -9.87 -1.16 3.89
N TYR A 6 -8.80 -1.91 4.18
CA TYR A 6 -7.88 -2.35 3.14
C TYR A 6 -7.60 -3.84 3.24
N PHE A 7 -7.47 -4.46 2.09
CA PHE A 7 -7.27 -5.90 1.96
C PHE A 7 -6.24 -6.20 0.84
N GLY A 8 -5.62 -7.34 0.94
CA GLY A 8 -4.61 -7.79 -0.02
C GLY A 8 -5.22 -8.63 -1.13
N ALA A 9 -4.66 -8.51 -2.32
CA ALA A 9 -4.86 -9.49 -3.38
C ALA A 9 -3.76 -10.56 -3.33
N SER A 10 -4.08 -11.78 -3.75
CA SER A 10 -3.14 -12.89 -3.81
C SER A 10 -1.89 -12.51 -4.63
N ASN A 11 -0.72 -12.92 -4.18
CA ASN A 11 0.61 -12.75 -4.77
C ASN A 11 1.26 -11.36 -4.68
N PHE A 12 0.51 -10.25 -4.59
CA PHE A 12 1.07 -8.89 -4.63
C PHE A 12 0.84 -8.08 -3.35
N SER A 13 0.50 -8.74 -2.25
CA SER A 13 0.30 -8.10 -0.96
C SER A 13 1.29 -8.58 0.08
N ALA A 14 1.81 -7.66 0.89
CA ALA A 14 2.60 -7.97 2.08
C ALA A 14 1.76 -8.55 3.25
N ARG A 15 0.47 -8.77 3.05
CA ARG A 15 -0.43 -9.38 4.05
C ARG A 15 -0.42 -10.90 3.94
N ALA A 16 -0.39 -11.57 5.10
CA ALA A 16 -0.32 -13.03 5.20
C ALA A 16 -1.54 -13.76 4.59
N PHE A 17 -2.71 -13.12 4.60
CA PHE A 17 -3.94 -13.66 4.05
C PHE A 17 -4.46 -12.71 2.97
N ALA A 18 -4.22 -13.06 1.72
CA ALA A 18 -4.73 -12.33 0.57
C ALA A 18 -5.95 -13.04 -0.01
N SER A 19 -6.99 -12.28 -0.31
CA SER A 19 -8.22 -12.79 -0.92
C SER A 19 -8.01 -13.17 -2.39
N ASN A 20 -8.77 -14.15 -2.89
CA ASN A 20 -8.88 -14.39 -4.31
C ASN A 20 -9.66 -13.25 -4.99
N PHE A 21 -9.56 -13.19 -6.32
CA PHE A 21 -10.14 -12.08 -7.08
C PHE A 21 -11.68 -12.01 -7.00
N ASP A 22 -12.36 -13.18 -6.94
CA ASP A 22 -13.82 -13.24 -6.82
C ASP A 22 -14.29 -12.71 -5.46
N ASP A 23 -13.50 -12.93 -4.40
CA ASP A 23 -13.75 -12.38 -3.07
C ASP A 23 -13.60 -10.85 -3.05
N LEU A 24 -12.75 -10.28 -3.94
CA LEU A 24 -12.52 -8.84 -4.04
C LEU A 24 -13.79 -8.09 -4.46
N GLU A 25 -14.51 -8.57 -5.45
CA GLU A 25 -15.75 -7.96 -5.92
C GLU A 25 -16.81 -7.96 -4.81
N LEU A 26 -16.98 -9.09 -4.16
CA LEU A 26 -17.90 -9.21 -3.02
C LEU A 26 -17.52 -8.26 -1.89
N ALA A 27 -16.22 -8.16 -1.56
CA ALA A 27 -15.74 -7.28 -0.51
C ALA A 27 -15.99 -5.79 -0.81
N ILE A 28 -15.70 -5.36 -2.06
CA ILE A 28 -15.95 -3.99 -2.52
C ILE A 28 -17.45 -3.68 -2.43
N ASN A 29 -18.29 -4.53 -2.98
CA ASN A 29 -19.74 -4.33 -2.99
C ASN A 29 -20.33 -4.30 -1.57
N TYR A 30 -19.87 -5.20 -0.69
CA TYR A 30 -20.29 -5.24 0.70
C TYR A 30 -19.93 -3.96 1.47
N ALA A 31 -18.73 -3.43 1.23
CA ALA A 31 -18.26 -2.20 1.84
C ALA A 31 -19.04 -0.98 1.31
N LYS A 32 -19.23 -0.89 -0.01
CA LYS A 32 -19.94 0.22 -0.67
C LYS A 32 -21.37 0.39 -0.16
N ILE A 33 -22.14 -0.70 -0.02
CA ILE A 33 -23.52 -0.68 0.51
C ILE A 33 -23.56 -0.08 1.93
N ARG A 34 -22.44 -0.13 2.66
CA ARG A 34 -22.32 0.38 4.04
C ARG A 34 -21.61 1.73 4.14
N GLY A 35 -21.31 2.35 3.00
CA GLY A 35 -20.59 3.64 2.95
C GLY A 35 -19.15 3.55 3.45
N VAL A 36 -18.52 2.37 3.40
CA VAL A 36 -17.13 2.12 3.81
C VAL A 36 -16.24 2.12 2.57
N LYS A 37 -15.17 2.92 2.60
CA LYS A 37 -14.17 2.96 1.53
C LYS A 37 -13.30 1.70 1.53
N THR A 38 -12.78 1.35 0.35
CA THR A 38 -11.99 0.15 0.12
C THR A 38 -10.66 0.48 -0.54
N ASN A 39 -9.56 0.01 0.04
CA ASN A 39 -8.23 0.16 -0.52
C ASN A 39 -7.62 -1.21 -0.81
N LEU A 40 -7.13 -1.42 -2.03
CA LEU A 40 -6.41 -2.64 -2.40
C LEU A 40 -4.92 -2.49 -2.11
N THR A 41 -4.31 -3.47 -1.43
CA THR A 41 -2.87 -3.49 -1.24
C THR A 41 -2.18 -4.31 -2.34
N LEU A 42 -1.38 -3.63 -3.17
CA LEU A 42 -0.42 -4.18 -4.12
C LEU A 42 0.99 -3.72 -3.69
N ASN A 43 1.34 -3.99 -2.45
CA ASN A 43 2.46 -3.36 -1.76
C ASN A 43 3.68 -4.29 -1.62
N THR A 44 4.01 -4.96 -2.70
CA THR A 44 5.23 -5.75 -2.87
C THR A 44 6.10 -5.15 -3.98
N LEU A 45 7.39 -5.49 -3.99
CA LEU A 45 8.24 -5.23 -5.15
C LEU A 45 7.87 -6.19 -6.29
N ILE A 46 7.79 -5.66 -7.49
CA ILE A 46 7.29 -6.37 -8.68
C ILE A 46 8.46 -6.68 -9.62
N LYS A 47 8.60 -7.93 -10.04
CA LYS A 47 9.57 -8.33 -11.06
C LYS A 47 9.03 -8.03 -12.47
N ASN A 48 9.92 -7.99 -13.45
CA ASN A 48 9.53 -7.71 -14.84
C ASN A 48 8.51 -8.70 -15.40
N ASP A 49 8.63 -9.97 -15.05
CA ASP A 49 7.72 -11.04 -15.46
C ASP A 49 6.36 -11.01 -14.74
N GLU A 50 6.27 -10.30 -13.62
CA GLU A 50 5.05 -10.13 -12.81
C GLU A 50 4.32 -8.80 -13.09
N PHE A 51 4.96 -7.88 -13.82
CA PHE A 51 4.51 -6.49 -13.93
C PHE A 51 3.12 -6.37 -14.57
N GLU A 52 2.90 -7.04 -15.68
CA GLU A 52 1.61 -7.00 -16.37
C GLU A 52 0.49 -7.66 -15.55
N ASP A 53 0.78 -8.72 -14.81
CA ASP A 53 -0.21 -9.35 -13.92
C ASP A 53 -0.63 -8.41 -12.78
N ALA A 54 0.35 -7.72 -12.16
CA ALA A 54 0.07 -6.73 -11.12
C ALA A 54 -0.72 -5.52 -11.67
N TYR A 55 -0.37 -5.05 -12.87
CA TYR A 55 -1.07 -3.98 -13.55
C TYR A 55 -2.51 -4.37 -13.91
N ASN A 56 -2.71 -5.56 -14.48
CA ASN A 56 -4.04 -6.07 -14.84
C ASN A 56 -4.94 -6.25 -13.61
N LEU A 57 -4.37 -6.68 -12.49
CA LEU A 57 -5.08 -6.79 -11.22
C LEU A 57 -5.52 -5.39 -10.72
N ALA A 58 -4.63 -4.39 -10.79
CA ALA A 58 -4.96 -3.02 -10.43
C ALA A 58 -6.06 -2.44 -11.33
N LYS A 59 -5.96 -2.65 -12.65
CA LYS A 59 -6.96 -2.24 -13.63
C LYS A 59 -8.33 -2.85 -13.34
N LYS A 60 -8.38 -4.14 -13.04
CA LYS A 60 -9.63 -4.83 -12.70
C LYS A 60 -10.23 -4.32 -11.39
N ALA A 61 -9.40 -4.05 -10.37
CA ALA A 61 -9.87 -3.42 -9.14
C ALA A 61 -10.46 -2.02 -9.40
N TYR A 62 -9.84 -1.24 -10.28
CA TYR A 62 -10.36 0.05 -10.73
C TYR A 62 -11.73 -0.09 -11.41
N GLU A 63 -11.89 -1.04 -12.33
CA GLU A 63 -13.17 -1.34 -13.00
C GLU A 63 -14.28 -1.76 -12.02
N LEU A 64 -13.93 -2.44 -10.93
CA LEU A 64 -14.84 -2.79 -9.83
C LEU A 64 -15.13 -1.59 -8.91
N GLY A 65 -14.43 -0.48 -9.10
CA GLY A 65 -14.61 0.77 -8.37
C GLY A 65 -14.00 0.74 -6.96
N ILE A 66 -12.76 0.25 -6.85
CA ILE A 66 -11.94 0.42 -5.64
C ILE A 66 -11.71 1.92 -5.38
N ASP A 67 -11.64 2.32 -4.11
CA ASP A 67 -11.45 3.74 -3.76
C ASP A 67 -9.98 4.17 -3.84
N ALA A 68 -9.01 3.27 -3.61
CA ALA A 68 -7.58 3.54 -3.76
C ALA A 68 -6.75 2.25 -3.86
N ILE A 69 -5.51 2.38 -4.35
CA ILE A 69 -4.53 1.30 -4.35
C ILE A 69 -3.28 1.71 -3.56
N ILE A 70 -2.84 0.84 -2.65
CA ILE A 70 -1.63 1.04 -1.83
C ILE A 70 -0.50 0.25 -2.48
N VAL A 71 0.57 0.92 -2.90
CA VAL A 71 1.67 0.32 -3.65
C VAL A 71 3.02 0.52 -2.97
N GLN A 72 3.97 -0.37 -3.25
CA GLN A 72 5.38 -0.24 -2.88
C GLN A 72 6.25 0.02 -4.12
N ASP A 73 5.95 -0.65 -5.24
CA ASP A 73 6.75 -0.58 -6.45
C ASP A 73 6.54 0.76 -7.18
N LEU A 74 7.62 1.53 -7.39
CA LEU A 74 7.56 2.84 -8.05
C LEU A 74 7.20 2.73 -9.53
N GLY A 75 7.64 1.67 -10.21
CA GLY A 75 7.33 1.44 -11.62
C GLY A 75 5.84 1.23 -11.81
N LEU A 76 5.25 0.34 -11.00
CA LEU A 76 3.81 0.11 -11.00
C LEU A 76 3.03 1.39 -10.62
N ALA A 77 3.46 2.08 -9.56
CA ALA A 77 2.80 3.31 -9.10
C ALA A 77 2.74 4.38 -10.20
N THR A 78 3.88 4.67 -10.84
CA THR A 78 3.95 5.69 -11.89
C THR A 78 3.11 5.33 -13.11
N ARG A 79 3.04 4.05 -13.47
CA ARG A 79 2.18 3.57 -14.55
C ARG A 79 0.69 3.74 -14.20
N LEU A 80 0.30 3.36 -12.97
CA LEU A 80 -1.10 3.50 -12.52
C LEU A 80 -1.53 4.97 -12.43
N ILE A 81 -0.69 5.86 -11.87
CA ILE A 81 -0.97 7.30 -11.80
C ILE A 81 -1.17 7.91 -13.19
N LYS A 82 -0.38 7.46 -14.18
CA LYS A 82 -0.49 7.93 -15.56
C LYS A 82 -1.76 7.43 -16.25
N ASP A 83 -2.06 6.15 -16.12
CA ASP A 83 -3.12 5.48 -16.87
C ASP A 83 -4.51 5.64 -16.22
N PHE A 84 -4.56 5.86 -14.89
CA PHE A 84 -5.79 6.07 -14.10
C PHE A 84 -5.69 7.33 -13.23
N PRO A 85 -5.76 8.54 -13.82
CA PRO A 85 -5.51 9.80 -13.10
C PRO A 85 -6.52 10.12 -12.00
N ASP A 86 -7.70 9.52 -12.04
CA ASP A 86 -8.77 9.63 -11.06
C ASP A 86 -8.67 8.58 -9.93
N LEU A 87 -7.82 7.56 -10.07
CA LEU A 87 -7.59 6.55 -9.05
C LEU A 87 -6.53 7.03 -8.03
N PRO A 88 -6.88 7.22 -6.76
CA PRO A 88 -5.92 7.56 -5.73
C PRO A 88 -4.88 6.46 -5.52
N ILE A 89 -3.60 6.78 -5.71
CA ILE A 89 -2.49 5.87 -5.40
C ILE A 89 -1.84 6.31 -4.09
N HIS A 90 -1.75 5.38 -3.15
CA HIS A 90 -1.18 5.58 -1.83
C HIS A 90 0.17 4.88 -1.72
N ALA A 91 1.15 5.56 -1.14
CA ALA A 91 2.46 4.98 -0.85
C ALA A 91 2.36 4.09 0.38
N SER A 92 2.76 2.83 0.24
CA SER A 92 2.79 1.88 1.36
C SER A 92 3.87 2.24 2.38
N THR A 93 3.67 1.87 3.65
CA THR A 93 4.73 1.88 4.67
C THR A 93 5.95 1.04 4.25
N GLN A 94 5.77 0.09 3.34
CA GLN A 94 6.86 -0.71 2.75
C GLN A 94 7.83 0.12 1.90
N MET A 95 7.46 1.36 1.50
CA MET A 95 8.36 2.31 0.83
C MET A 95 9.33 3.00 1.80
N SER A 96 9.21 2.76 3.10
CA SER A 96 10.14 3.23 4.13
C SER A 96 10.30 4.76 4.17
N ILE A 97 9.22 5.51 4.05
CA ILE A 97 9.28 6.98 4.06
C ILE A 97 9.42 7.49 5.50
N HIS A 98 10.59 8.09 5.79
CA HIS A 98 11.00 8.53 7.13
C HIS A 98 11.14 10.05 7.28
N ASN A 99 10.99 10.82 6.22
CA ASN A 99 11.29 12.25 6.25
C ASN A 99 10.47 13.05 5.24
N LEU A 100 10.48 14.37 5.43
CA LEU A 100 9.77 15.31 4.56
C LEU A 100 10.20 15.22 3.10
N GLN A 101 11.50 15.08 2.81
CA GLN A 101 11.98 15.05 1.41
C GLN A 101 11.45 13.85 0.64
N GLY A 102 11.40 12.66 1.28
CA GLY A 102 10.77 11.48 0.72
C GLY A 102 9.28 11.69 0.46
N THR A 103 8.57 12.29 1.43
CA THR A 103 7.15 12.63 1.32
C THR A 103 6.88 13.58 0.16
N LEU A 104 7.64 14.68 0.04
CA LEU A 104 7.52 15.65 -1.06
C LEU A 104 7.85 15.02 -2.42
N LYS A 105 8.81 14.09 -2.46
CA LYS A 105 9.12 13.39 -3.70
C LYS A 105 7.94 12.56 -4.19
N LEU A 106 7.27 11.83 -3.29
CA LEU A 106 6.08 11.04 -3.64
C LEU A 106 4.89 11.95 -3.99
N GLN A 107 4.69 13.04 -3.26
CA GLN A 107 3.69 14.06 -3.60
C GLN A 107 3.88 14.56 -5.05
N ASN A 108 5.12 14.89 -5.44
CA ASN A 108 5.44 15.37 -6.78
C ASN A 108 5.28 14.30 -7.86
N LEU A 109 5.38 13.02 -7.51
CA LEU A 109 5.08 11.90 -8.40
C LEU A 109 3.57 11.67 -8.59
N GLY A 110 2.72 12.32 -7.77
CA GLY A 110 1.27 12.23 -7.89
C GLY A 110 0.58 11.30 -6.89
N PHE A 111 1.32 10.77 -5.91
CA PHE A 111 0.69 10.02 -4.82
C PHE A 111 -0.27 10.93 -4.04
N LYS A 112 -1.42 10.38 -3.65
CA LYS A 112 -2.46 11.10 -2.91
C LYS A 112 -2.34 10.94 -1.40
N ARG A 113 -1.69 9.85 -0.95
CA ARG A 113 -1.44 9.57 0.47
C ARG A 113 -0.09 8.88 0.64
N VAL A 114 0.58 9.16 1.75
CA VAL A 114 1.81 8.49 2.17
C VAL A 114 1.58 7.85 3.54
N VAL A 115 1.71 6.51 3.59
CA VAL A 115 1.74 5.77 4.85
C VAL A 115 3.17 5.82 5.36
N LEU A 116 3.42 6.62 6.40
CA LEU A 116 4.76 6.82 6.95
C LEU A 116 5.32 5.53 7.57
N ALA A 117 6.63 5.45 7.62
CA ALA A 117 7.33 4.44 8.37
C ALA A 117 6.96 4.52 9.87
N ARG A 118 6.95 3.37 10.56
CA ARG A 118 6.50 3.26 11.96
C ARG A 118 7.52 3.77 12.98
N GLU A 119 8.72 4.08 12.52
CA GLU A 119 9.86 4.47 13.33
C GLU A 119 9.89 5.98 13.67
N LEU A 120 9.00 6.79 13.06
CA LEU A 120 8.93 8.22 13.31
C LEU A 120 8.27 8.54 14.65
N CYS A 121 8.82 9.53 15.33
CA CYS A 121 8.19 10.10 16.52
C CYS A 121 7.13 11.17 16.16
N ALA A 122 6.32 11.56 17.14
CA ALA A 122 5.20 12.50 16.93
C ALA A 122 5.64 13.84 16.35
N ASN A 123 6.77 14.41 16.79
CA ASN A 123 7.27 15.69 16.31
C ASN A 123 7.71 15.62 14.83
N GLU A 124 8.28 14.49 14.41
CA GLU A 124 8.67 14.26 13.01
C GLU A 124 7.43 14.14 12.11
N ILE A 125 6.40 13.43 12.58
CA ILE A 125 5.12 13.30 11.88
C ILE A 125 4.45 14.68 11.75
N GLU A 126 4.39 15.44 12.84
CA GLU A 126 3.84 16.80 12.86
C GLU A 126 4.57 17.70 11.84
N TYR A 127 5.91 17.68 11.85
CA TYR A 127 6.72 18.44 10.90
C TYR A 127 6.41 18.08 9.44
N ILE A 128 6.26 16.79 9.13
CA ILE A 128 5.89 16.32 7.78
C ILE A 128 4.48 16.81 7.42
N CYS A 129 3.51 16.70 8.34
CA CYS A 129 2.14 17.13 8.09
C CYS A 129 2.03 18.64 7.83
N GLN A 130 2.81 19.46 8.56
CA GLN A 130 2.81 20.91 8.39
C GLN A 130 3.48 21.39 7.11
N ASN A 131 4.38 20.59 6.54
CA ASN A 131 5.22 20.98 5.40
C ASN A 131 4.95 20.18 4.11
N SER A 132 3.87 19.41 4.06
CA SER A 132 3.43 18.68 2.86
C SER A 132 1.93 18.86 2.65
N ASN A 133 1.48 18.73 1.40
CA ASN A 133 0.06 18.80 1.01
C ASN A 133 -0.53 17.43 0.66
N VAL A 134 0.24 16.37 0.78
CA VAL A 134 -0.24 14.99 0.60
C VAL A 134 -0.86 14.47 1.89
N GLU A 135 -1.87 13.62 1.79
CA GLU A 135 -2.43 12.99 2.98
C GLU A 135 -1.40 12.11 3.68
N ILE A 136 -1.32 12.21 5.00
CA ILE A 136 -0.42 11.40 5.84
C ILE A 136 -1.24 10.37 6.61
N GLU A 137 -0.79 9.12 6.56
CA GLU A 137 -1.35 8.00 7.32
C GLU A 137 -0.29 7.37 8.22
N CYS A 138 -0.65 7.07 9.46
CA CYS A 138 0.24 6.42 10.44
C CYS A 138 -0.46 5.25 11.13
N PHE A 139 0.30 4.19 11.42
CA PHE A 139 -0.17 3.11 12.26
C PHE A 139 -0.17 3.55 13.73
N ILE A 140 -1.33 3.42 14.39
CA ILE A 140 -1.49 3.76 15.82
C ILE A 140 -1.80 2.56 16.69
N HIS A 141 -2.20 1.43 16.11
CA HIS A 141 -2.55 0.20 16.82
C HIS A 141 -2.31 -1.04 15.96
N GLY A 142 -1.94 -2.16 16.59
CA GLY A 142 -1.75 -3.45 15.94
C GLY A 142 -0.45 -4.14 16.36
N ALA A 143 -0.14 -5.28 15.73
CA ALA A 143 1.11 -5.98 15.96
C ALA A 143 2.29 -5.16 15.42
N LEU A 144 3.19 -4.76 16.32
CA LEU A 144 4.40 -4.01 15.97
C LEU A 144 5.53 -4.97 15.61
N CYS A 145 6.03 -4.85 14.37
CA CYS A 145 7.23 -5.55 13.94
C CYS A 145 8.48 -4.81 14.45
N ILE A 146 9.47 -5.55 14.96
CA ILE A 146 10.74 -4.98 15.42
C ILE A 146 11.64 -4.48 14.29
N SER A 147 11.43 -4.97 13.06
CA SER A 147 12.23 -4.57 11.90
C SER A 147 11.79 -3.20 11.36
N TYR A 148 12.76 -2.49 10.75
CA TYR A 148 12.45 -1.29 9.99
C TYR A 148 11.41 -1.57 8.91
N SER A 149 10.50 -0.64 8.73
CA SER A 149 9.40 -0.71 7.76
C SER A 149 9.95 -1.01 6.36
N GLY A 150 9.49 -2.10 5.75
CA GLY A 150 9.88 -2.50 4.39
C GLY A 150 11.29 -3.08 4.21
N GLN A 151 12.12 -3.17 5.26
CA GLN A 151 13.54 -3.53 5.15
C GLN A 151 13.89 -4.93 5.73
N CYS A 152 12.89 -5.72 6.12
CA CYS A 152 13.17 -7.03 6.73
C CYS A 152 13.48 -8.09 5.67
N LEU A 153 14.66 -8.73 5.80
CA LEU A 153 15.08 -9.87 4.99
C LEU A 153 15.14 -11.19 5.80
N PHE A 154 14.75 -11.16 7.07
CA PHE A 154 14.91 -12.31 7.98
C PHE A 154 14.30 -13.60 7.44
N SER A 155 13.03 -13.56 7.04
CA SER A 155 12.33 -14.75 6.53
C SER A 155 12.93 -15.30 5.23
N SER A 156 13.53 -14.44 4.41
CA SER A 156 14.21 -14.84 3.18
C SER A 156 15.53 -15.56 3.48
N LEU A 157 16.28 -15.06 4.46
CA LEU A 157 17.57 -15.63 4.84
C LEU A 157 17.44 -16.95 5.61
N VAL A 158 16.48 -17.03 6.54
CA VAL A 158 16.35 -18.20 7.45
C VAL A 158 15.44 -19.27 6.86
N GLY A 159 14.41 -18.92 6.10
CA GLY A 159 13.38 -19.86 5.64
C GLY A 159 13.12 -19.87 4.15
N GLY A 160 13.87 -19.14 3.33
CA GLY A 160 13.62 -19.02 1.88
C GLY A 160 12.24 -18.43 1.54
N ARG A 161 11.57 -17.78 2.51
CA ARG A 161 10.24 -17.20 2.36
C ARG A 161 10.33 -15.67 2.29
N SER A 162 9.52 -15.04 1.48
CA SER A 162 9.51 -13.57 1.38
C SER A 162 8.56 -12.95 2.39
N GLY A 163 9.09 -12.27 3.43
CA GLY A 163 8.30 -11.44 4.34
C GLY A 163 7.60 -10.29 3.61
N ASN A 164 8.23 -9.77 2.56
CA ASN A 164 7.63 -8.74 1.70
C ASN A 164 6.36 -9.22 0.97
N ARG A 165 6.17 -10.53 0.84
CA ARG A 165 4.98 -11.17 0.22
C ARG A 165 4.08 -11.85 1.25
N GLY A 166 4.03 -11.34 2.47
CA GLY A 166 3.17 -11.84 3.53
C GLY A 166 3.59 -13.19 4.14
N LYS A 167 4.75 -13.73 3.76
CA LYS A 167 5.28 -15.00 4.27
C LYS A 167 6.32 -14.78 5.37
N CYS A 168 5.98 -13.90 6.29
CA CYS A 168 6.82 -13.62 7.47
C CYS A 168 6.97 -14.87 8.37
N ALA A 169 8.13 -15.02 9.03
CA ALA A 169 8.40 -16.13 9.94
C ALA A 169 7.65 -16.00 11.26
#